data_492f013795d77a07a6af2f0126703ff2
#
_entry.id   492f013795d77a07a6af2f0126703ff2
#
_cell.length_a   1.000
_cell.length_b   1.000
_cell.length_c   1.000
_cell.angle_alpha   90.00
_cell.angle_beta   90.00
_cell.angle_gamma   90.00
#
_symmetry.space_group_name_H-M   'P 1'
#
loop_
_entity.id
_entity.type
_entity.pdbx_description
1 polymer ?
#
loop_
_entity_poly.entity_id
_entity_poly.type
_entity_poly.pdbx_seq_one_letter_code
_entity_poly.pdbx_strand_id
1 'polypeptide(L)'
;MDARKRYTQMVRKKSFLTLLMEKPGNNITVKEVCALAQLNRATFYAHYSDCFALMESIESEHIGAFEKSLRYVNSFDVTALIEAIYDMVDQNREACQVLILGNTSSTVLMRMIALAKADSIAYWRRVLPKADEAELEMLYTHLSNGLMHVVVEGYDKYSKDETIRFVSRVVKASLSLFR
;
A
#
# COMPACT_ATOMS: atom_id res chain seq x y z
N MET A 1 4.00 20.49 -16.11
CA MET A 1 2.56 20.41 -15.77
C MET A 1 2.16 21.71 -15.06
N ASP A 2 1.09 22.37 -15.53
CA ASP A 2 0.61 23.68 -15.02
C ASP A 2 0.24 23.57 -13.52
N ALA A 3 0.65 24.55 -12.71
CA ALA A 3 0.37 24.61 -11.27
C ALA A 3 -1.14 24.53 -10.96
N ARG A 4 -1.97 25.15 -11.78
CA ARG A 4 -3.43 25.12 -11.68
C ARG A 4 -4.00 23.71 -11.90
N LYS A 5 -3.43 22.95 -12.85
CA LYS A 5 -3.84 21.56 -13.10
C LYS A 5 -3.49 20.65 -11.92
N ARG A 6 -2.29 20.82 -11.36
CA ARG A 6 -1.85 20.06 -10.16
C ARG A 6 -2.75 20.34 -8.96
N TYR A 7 -3.06 21.61 -8.72
CA TYR A 7 -3.95 21.99 -7.63
C TYR A 7 -5.35 21.36 -7.79
N THR A 8 -5.92 21.44 -8.98
CA THR A 8 -7.25 20.87 -9.27
C THR A 8 -7.27 19.34 -9.10
N GLN A 9 -6.19 18.63 -9.47
CA GLN A 9 -6.07 17.19 -9.22
C GLN A 9 -5.99 16.88 -7.73
N MET A 10 -5.17 17.61 -6.99
CA MET A 10 -5.00 17.45 -5.55
C MET A 10 -6.33 17.64 -4.81
N VAL A 11 -7.06 18.70 -5.10
CA VAL A 11 -8.35 19.01 -4.44
C VAL A 11 -9.38 17.91 -4.72
N ARG A 12 -9.47 17.39 -5.95
CA ARG A 12 -10.39 16.27 -6.28
C ARG A 12 -10.06 15.00 -5.52
N LYS A 13 -8.78 14.61 -5.51
CA LYS A 13 -8.31 13.41 -4.78
C LYS A 13 -8.61 13.55 -3.29
N LYS A 14 -8.28 14.69 -2.71
CA LYS A 14 -8.55 14.96 -1.29
C LYS A 14 -10.06 14.90 -0.98
N SER A 15 -10.91 15.55 -1.79
CA SER A 15 -12.35 15.51 -1.59
C SER A 15 -12.92 14.09 -1.71
N PHE A 16 -12.40 13.28 -2.63
CA PHE A 16 -12.83 11.89 -2.78
C PHE A 16 -12.41 11.03 -1.58
N LEU A 17 -11.17 11.19 -1.10
CA LEU A 17 -10.68 10.50 0.10
C LEU A 17 -11.46 10.88 1.35
N THR A 18 -11.82 12.17 1.51
CA THR A 18 -12.69 12.63 2.61
C THR A 18 -14.04 11.93 2.58
N LEU A 19 -14.67 11.81 1.41
CA LEU A 19 -15.95 11.11 1.27
C LEU A 19 -15.82 9.60 1.52
N LEU A 20 -14.68 8.99 1.18
CA LEU A 20 -14.40 7.57 1.46
C LEU A 20 -14.30 7.26 2.96
N MET A 21 -13.92 8.22 3.79
CA MET A 21 -13.95 8.05 5.24
C MET A 21 -15.36 8.00 5.80
N GLU A 22 -16.34 8.57 5.10
CA GLU A 22 -17.72 8.67 5.57
C GLU A 22 -18.61 7.54 5.03
N LYS A 23 -18.30 7.02 3.82
CA LYS A 23 -19.13 6.00 3.15
C LYS A 23 -18.36 5.18 2.12
N PRO A 24 -18.85 3.96 1.80
CA PRO A 24 -18.25 3.10 0.79
C PRO A 24 -18.12 3.79 -0.58
N GLY A 25 -17.02 3.53 -1.29
CA GLY A 25 -16.68 4.18 -2.56
C GLY A 25 -17.74 4.04 -3.68
N ASN A 26 -18.46 2.91 -3.72
CA ASN A 26 -19.55 2.67 -4.67
C ASN A 26 -20.77 3.60 -4.44
N ASN A 27 -20.87 4.23 -3.28
CA ASN A 27 -21.93 5.18 -2.93
C ASN A 27 -21.52 6.65 -3.13
N ILE A 28 -20.30 6.92 -3.59
CA ILE A 28 -19.79 8.27 -3.86
C ILE A 28 -20.13 8.65 -5.30
N THR A 29 -20.72 9.84 -5.47
CA THR A 29 -21.09 10.38 -6.77
C THR A 29 -20.16 11.52 -7.21
N VAL A 30 -20.00 11.68 -8.54
CA VAL A 30 -19.26 12.82 -9.11
C VAL A 30 -19.81 14.16 -8.63
N LYS A 31 -21.14 14.23 -8.37
CA LYS A 31 -21.79 15.45 -7.84
C LYS A 31 -21.22 15.83 -6.47
N GLU A 32 -21.07 14.88 -5.58
CA GLU A 32 -20.56 15.10 -4.22
C GLU A 32 -19.09 15.47 -4.23
N VAL A 33 -18.28 14.75 -5.02
CA VAL A 33 -16.86 15.08 -5.18
C VAL A 33 -16.69 16.50 -5.70
N CYS A 34 -17.44 16.88 -6.74
CA CYS A 34 -17.38 18.21 -7.32
C CYS A 34 -17.88 19.30 -6.36
N ALA A 35 -18.92 19.02 -5.58
CA ALA A 35 -19.45 19.96 -4.59
C ALA A 35 -18.40 20.21 -3.48
N LEU A 36 -17.82 19.14 -2.91
CA LEU A 36 -16.80 19.26 -1.88
C LEU A 36 -15.50 19.89 -2.40
N ALA A 37 -15.11 19.57 -3.63
CA ALA A 37 -13.93 20.12 -4.30
C ALA A 37 -14.13 21.55 -4.83
N GLN A 38 -15.36 22.09 -4.82
CA GLN A 38 -15.75 23.35 -5.44
C GLN A 38 -15.37 23.42 -6.93
N LEU A 39 -15.58 22.33 -7.66
CA LEU A 39 -15.24 22.18 -9.07
C LEU A 39 -16.49 21.95 -9.93
N ASN A 40 -16.41 22.41 -11.20
CA ASN A 40 -17.44 22.08 -12.18
C ASN A 40 -17.28 20.60 -12.62
N ARG A 41 -18.42 19.92 -12.87
CA ARG A 41 -18.44 18.55 -13.39
C ARG A 41 -17.69 18.40 -14.72
N ALA A 42 -17.73 19.40 -15.61
CA ALA A 42 -16.95 19.38 -16.84
C ALA A 42 -15.44 19.27 -16.56
N THR A 43 -14.96 19.93 -15.50
CA THR A 43 -13.57 19.83 -15.05
C THR A 43 -13.25 18.44 -14.49
N PHE A 44 -14.20 17.76 -13.87
CA PHE A 44 -14.04 16.37 -13.42
C PHE A 44 -13.94 15.44 -14.63
N TYR A 45 -14.92 15.49 -15.54
CA TYR A 45 -15.00 14.60 -16.71
C TYR A 45 -13.88 14.83 -17.74
N ALA A 46 -13.20 15.98 -17.71
CA ALA A 46 -12.00 16.21 -18.53
C ALA A 46 -10.81 15.31 -18.12
N HIS A 47 -10.88 14.60 -16.95
CA HIS A 47 -9.77 13.79 -16.44
C HIS A 47 -10.18 12.38 -16.03
N TYR A 48 -11.43 12.17 -15.60
CA TYR A 48 -11.93 10.88 -15.10
C TYR A 48 -13.35 10.66 -15.64
N SER A 49 -13.61 9.44 -16.12
CA SER A 49 -14.93 9.03 -16.60
C SER A 49 -15.96 8.99 -15.47
N ASP A 50 -15.53 8.61 -14.28
CA ASP A 50 -16.36 8.40 -13.10
C ASP A 50 -15.53 8.36 -11.82
N CYS A 51 -16.16 8.07 -10.67
CA CYS A 51 -15.48 7.95 -9.38
C CYS A 51 -14.58 6.70 -9.29
N PHE A 52 -14.84 5.64 -10.07
CA PHE A 52 -13.99 4.46 -10.09
C PHE A 52 -12.65 4.78 -10.78
N ALA A 53 -12.67 5.47 -11.91
CA ALA A 53 -11.45 5.93 -12.58
C ALA A 53 -10.61 6.87 -11.70
N LEU A 54 -11.26 7.73 -10.88
CA LEU A 54 -10.58 8.55 -9.89
C LEU A 54 -9.95 7.68 -8.79
N MET A 55 -10.67 6.70 -8.26
CA MET A 55 -10.16 5.76 -7.26
C MET A 55 -8.96 4.98 -7.78
N GLU A 56 -9.06 4.39 -8.97
CA GLU A 56 -7.98 3.66 -9.62
C GLU A 56 -6.72 4.53 -9.83
N SER A 57 -6.91 5.80 -10.18
CA SER A 57 -5.79 6.76 -10.27
C SER A 57 -5.11 7.00 -8.93
N ILE A 58 -5.87 7.09 -7.83
CA ILE A 58 -5.32 7.26 -6.48
C ILE A 58 -4.57 5.98 -6.06
N GLU A 59 -5.19 4.82 -6.22
CA GLU A 59 -4.57 3.52 -5.90
C GLU A 59 -3.26 3.32 -6.64
N SER A 60 -3.24 3.57 -7.96
CA SER A 60 -2.06 3.40 -8.80
C SER A 60 -0.91 4.30 -8.39
N GLU A 61 -1.19 5.52 -7.94
CA GLU A 61 -0.17 6.44 -7.43
C GLU A 61 0.49 5.91 -6.15
N HIS A 62 -0.31 5.35 -5.22
CA HIS A 62 0.21 4.78 -3.96
C HIS A 62 0.95 3.47 -4.19
N ILE A 63 0.48 2.63 -5.10
CA ILE A 63 1.20 1.43 -5.53
C ILE A 63 2.56 1.80 -6.12
N GLY A 64 2.63 2.78 -7.01
CA GLY A 64 3.89 3.26 -7.58
C GLY A 64 4.86 3.87 -6.56
N ALA A 65 4.35 4.46 -5.47
CA ALA A 65 5.18 4.87 -4.33
C ALA A 65 5.75 3.67 -3.57
N PHE A 66 4.93 2.62 -3.36
CA PHE A 66 5.34 1.39 -2.71
C PHE A 66 6.39 0.61 -3.53
N GLU A 67 6.27 0.55 -4.85
CA GLU A 67 7.25 -0.12 -5.73
C GLU A 67 8.70 0.32 -5.46
N LYS A 68 8.88 1.59 -5.12
CA LYS A 68 10.21 2.12 -4.77
C LYS A 68 10.79 1.50 -3.49
N SER A 69 9.94 1.00 -2.61
CA SER A 69 10.33 0.35 -1.35
C SER A 69 10.66 -1.15 -1.55
N LEU A 70 10.24 -1.75 -2.66
CA LEU A 70 10.44 -3.19 -2.92
C LEU A 70 11.91 -3.59 -3.02
N ARG A 71 12.81 -2.67 -3.33
CA ARG A 71 14.27 -2.91 -3.32
C ARG A 71 14.77 -3.48 -1.98
N TYR A 72 14.11 -3.18 -0.87
CA TYR A 72 14.49 -3.67 0.47
C TYR A 72 14.03 -5.11 0.72
N VAL A 73 12.99 -5.57 0.03
CA VAL A 73 12.50 -6.97 0.12
C VAL A 73 13.58 -7.93 -0.38
N ASN A 74 14.28 -7.56 -1.44
CA ASN A 74 15.30 -8.40 -2.08
C ASN A 74 16.58 -8.55 -1.25
N SER A 75 16.81 -7.69 -0.26
CA SER A 75 17.98 -7.76 0.62
C SER A 75 17.70 -8.43 1.98
N PHE A 76 16.47 -8.87 2.26
CA PHE A 76 15.99 -9.23 3.60
C PHE A 76 16.22 -8.12 4.64
N ASP A 77 16.35 -6.88 4.19
CA ASP A 77 16.43 -5.74 5.09
C ASP A 77 15.04 -5.36 5.59
N VAL A 78 14.57 -6.16 6.56
CA VAL A 78 13.26 -5.98 7.18
C VAL A 78 13.15 -4.61 7.84
N THR A 79 14.24 -4.09 8.40
CA THR A 79 14.26 -2.76 9.03
C THR A 79 13.99 -1.69 8.00
N ALA A 80 14.79 -1.64 6.93
CA ALA A 80 14.61 -0.65 5.87
C ALA A 80 13.25 -0.78 5.15
N LEU A 81 12.73 -2.02 5.01
CA LEU A 81 11.40 -2.24 4.44
C LEU A 81 10.31 -1.63 5.32
N ILE A 82 10.33 -1.90 6.63
CA ILE A 82 9.32 -1.36 7.56
C ILE A 82 9.44 0.16 7.65
N GLU A 83 10.65 0.70 7.76
CA GLU A 83 10.88 2.15 7.75
C GLU A 83 10.28 2.79 6.50
N ALA A 84 10.54 2.23 5.32
CA ALA A 84 10.01 2.75 4.07
C ALA A 84 8.47 2.67 3.99
N ILE A 85 7.85 1.62 4.57
CA ILE A 85 6.39 1.50 4.65
C ILE A 85 5.82 2.57 5.59
N TYR A 86 6.40 2.75 6.78
CA TYR A 86 5.97 3.79 7.72
C TYR A 86 6.12 5.19 7.13
N ASP A 87 7.25 5.50 6.50
CA ASP A 87 7.49 6.78 5.84
C ASP A 87 6.48 7.03 4.70
N MET A 88 6.12 6.00 3.94
CA MET A 88 5.09 6.10 2.90
C MET A 88 3.71 6.40 3.52
N VAL A 89 3.35 5.73 4.62
CA VAL A 89 2.09 5.98 5.32
C VAL A 89 2.07 7.39 5.91
N ASP A 90 3.13 7.82 6.56
CA ASP A 90 3.24 9.16 7.17
C ASP A 90 3.10 10.29 6.14
N GLN A 91 3.73 10.11 4.98
CA GLN A 91 3.66 11.08 3.87
C GLN A 91 2.27 11.15 3.20
N ASN A 92 1.49 10.07 3.31
CA ASN A 92 0.20 9.91 2.61
C ASN A 92 -0.92 9.47 3.56
N ARG A 93 -0.89 9.91 4.81
CA ARG A 93 -1.72 9.38 5.91
C ARG A 93 -3.21 9.29 5.56
N GLU A 94 -3.82 10.36 5.03
CA GLU A 94 -5.24 10.38 4.66
C GLU A 94 -5.60 9.26 3.66
N ALA A 95 -4.79 9.10 2.62
CA ALA A 95 -5.01 8.07 1.61
C ALA A 95 -4.74 6.66 2.15
N CYS A 96 -3.64 6.47 2.86
CA CYS A 96 -3.29 5.17 3.44
C CYS A 96 -4.30 4.73 4.49
N GLN A 97 -4.84 5.65 5.29
CA GLN A 97 -5.87 5.34 6.29
C GLN A 97 -7.14 4.77 5.63
N VAL A 98 -7.54 5.30 4.49
CA VAL A 98 -8.75 4.84 3.78
C VAL A 98 -8.49 3.61 2.91
N LEU A 99 -7.36 3.59 2.18
CA LEU A 99 -7.07 2.57 1.18
C LEU A 99 -6.42 1.31 1.76
N ILE A 100 -5.73 1.43 2.89
CA ILE A 100 -4.88 0.37 3.45
C ILE A 100 -5.25 0.09 4.91
N LEU A 101 -5.08 1.09 5.81
CA LEU A 101 -5.18 0.90 7.27
C LEU A 101 -6.60 0.60 7.75
N GLY A 102 -7.62 1.10 7.06
CA GLY A 102 -9.03 0.87 7.39
C GLY A 102 -9.60 -0.45 6.88
N ASN A 103 -8.85 -1.20 6.07
CA ASN A 103 -9.38 -2.38 5.37
C ASN A 103 -8.28 -3.40 5.04
N THR A 104 -8.14 -4.42 5.86
CA THR A 104 -7.19 -5.53 5.66
C THR A 104 -7.47 -6.36 4.41
N SER A 105 -8.67 -6.25 3.83
CA SER A 105 -9.05 -6.87 2.54
C SER A 105 -8.87 -5.90 1.36
N SER A 106 -8.10 -4.83 1.53
CA SER A 106 -7.85 -3.83 0.51
C SER A 106 -7.23 -4.43 -0.76
N THR A 107 -7.81 -4.10 -1.90
CA THR A 107 -7.24 -4.46 -3.22
C THR A 107 -5.85 -3.87 -3.42
N VAL A 108 -5.59 -2.68 -2.88
CA VAL A 108 -4.28 -2.01 -2.90
C VAL A 108 -3.24 -2.85 -2.16
N LEU A 109 -3.57 -3.32 -0.95
CA LEU A 109 -2.68 -4.17 -0.15
C LEU A 109 -2.35 -5.49 -0.87
N MET A 110 -3.36 -6.15 -1.42
CA MET A 110 -3.17 -7.39 -2.19
C MET A 110 -2.31 -7.17 -3.44
N ARG A 111 -2.47 -6.05 -4.14
CA ARG A 111 -1.64 -5.68 -5.30
C ARG A 111 -0.20 -5.40 -4.88
N MET A 112 0.04 -4.71 -3.77
CA MET A 112 1.38 -4.47 -3.23
C MET A 112 2.11 -5.78 -2.90
N ILE A 113 1.43 -6.72 -2.24
CA ILE A 113 1.97 -8.06 -1.95
C ILE A 113 2.30 -8.80 -3.26
N ALA A 114 1.38 -8.78 -4.23
CA ALA A 114 1.58 -9.46 -5.51
C ALA A 114 2.78 -8.93 -6.30
N LEU A 115 3.02 -7.63 -6.29
CA LEU A 115 4.16 -6.99 -6.97
C LEU A 115 5.52 -7.47 -6.45
N ALA A 116 5.65 -7.68 -5.15
CA ALA A 116 6.90 -8.11 -4.54
C ALA A 116 7.21 -9.60 -4.75
N LYS A 117 6.22 -10.42 -5.15
CA LYS A 117 6.30 -11.88 -5.09
C LYS A 117 7.42 -12.45 -5.98
N ALA A 118 7.42 -12.10 -7.24
CA ALA A 118 8.34 -12.71 -8.22
C ALA A 118 9.82 -12.46 -7.85
N ASP A 119 10.16 -11.22 -7.54
CA ASP A 119 11.52 -10.83 -7.17
C ASP A 119 11.95 -11.43 -5.83
N SER A 120 11.03 -11.49 -4.86
CA SER A 120 11.29 -12.10 -3.55
C SER A 120 11.59 -13.58 -3.68
N ILE A 121 10.78 -14.35 -4.40
CA ILE A 121 10.98 -15.78 -4.63
C ILE A 121 12.28 -16.02 -5.40
N ALA A 122 12.55 -15.24 -6.45
CA ALA A 122 13.80 -15.37 -7.22
C ALA A 122 15.05 -15.12 -6.35
N TYR A 123 14.99 -14.18 -5.42
CA TYR A 123 16.07 -13.94 -4.47
C TYR A 123 16.17 -15.08 -3.43
N TRP A 124 15.05 -15.48 -2.83
CA TRP A 124 15.01 -16.51 -1.78
C TRP A 124 15.49 -17.86 -2.27
N ARG A 125 15.18 -18.25 -3.51
CA ARG A 125 15.71 -19.48 -4.14
C ARG A 125 17.21 -19.55 -4.10
N ARG A 126 17.92 -18.42 -4.15
CA ARG A 126 19.41 -18.39 -4.11
C ARG A 126 19.96 -18.47 -2.69
N VAL A 127 19.23 -17.97 -1.68
CA VAL A 127 19.75 -17.80 -0.32
C VAL A 127 19.13 -18.76 0.70
N LEU A 128 18.12 -19.53 0.29
CA LEU A 128 17.45 -20.56 1.06
C LEU A 128 17.55 -21.92 0.33
N PRO A 129 18.74 -22.53 0.29
CA PRO A 129 18.98 -23.71 -0.54
C PRO A 129 18.25 -24.97 -0.09
N LYS A 130 17.71 -24.99 1.12
CA LYS A 130 16.95 -26.13 1.65
C LYS A 130 15.44 -26.04 1.37
N ALA A 131 14.95 -24.89 0.91
CA ALA A 131 13.54 -24.71 0.55
C ALA A 131 13.30 -25.17 -0.89
N ASP A 132 12.27 -25.99 -1.10
CA ASP A 132 11.75 -26.26 -2.43
C ASP A 132 10.84 -25.12 -2.94
N GLU A 133 10.37 -25.22 -4.20
CA GLU A 133 9.57 -24.15 -4.82
C GLU A 133 8.23 -23.94 -4.10
N ALA A 134 7.59 -24.99 -3.65
CA ALA A 134 6.33 -24.91 -2.92
C ALA A 134 6.52 -24.27 -1.54
N GLU A 135 7.61 -24.59 -0.87
CA GLU A 135 7.99 -23.99 0.41
C GLU A 135 8.31 -22.52 0.27
N LEU A 136 8.99 -22.08 -0.80
CA LEU A 136 9.24 -20.66 -1.09
C LEU A 136 7.94 -19.88 -1.31
N GLU A 137 6.99 -20.46 -2.04
CA GLU A 137 5.67 -19.88 -2.29
C GLU A 137 4.86 -19.74 -0.98
N MET A 138 4.83 -20.78 -0.16
CA MET A 138 4.14 -20.78 1.14
C MET A 138 4.80 -19.81 2.11
N LEU A 139 6.13 -19.78 2.16
CA LEU A 139 6.90 -18.87 3.00
C LEU A 139 6.65 -17.41 2.62
N TYR A 140 6.65 -17.10 1.30
CA TYR A 140 6.32 -15.77 0.83
C TYR A 140 4.91 -15.36 1.27
N THR A 141 3.93 -16.22 1.05
CA THR A 141 2.53 -15.95 1.41
C THR A 141 2.40 -15.71 2.92
N HIS A 142 3.02 -16.53 3.74
CA HIS A 142 3.00 -16.41 5.19
C HIS A 142 3.64 -15.11 5.66
N LEU A 143 4.88 -14.84 5.24
CA LEU A 143 5.64 -13.67 5.71
C LEU A 143 5.07 -12.35 5.19
N SER A 144 4.68 -12.27 3.92
CA SER A 144 4.16 -11.03 3.35
C SER A 144 2.81 -10.64 3.94
N ASN A 145 1.87 -11.58 4.05
CA ASN A 145 0.57 -11.29 4.65
C ASN A 145 0.70 -10.99 6.15
N GLY A 146 1.48 -11.79 6.89
CA GLY A 146 1.73 -11.56 8.32
C GLY A 146 2.37 -10.20 8.59
N LEU A 147 3.41 -9.84 7.83
CA LEU A 147 4.06 -8.53 7.92
C LEU A 147 3.07 -7.40 7.67
N MET A 148 2.34 -7.48 6.56
CA MET A 148 1.42 -6.41 6.18
C MET A 148 0.29 -6.22 7.19
N HIS A 149 -0.26 -7.32 7.74
CA HIS A 149 -1.28 -7.24 8.79
C HIS A 149 -0.74 -6.65 10.08
N VAL A 150 0.47 -7.03 10.51
CA VAL A 150 1.12 -6.44 11.69
C VAL A 150 1.30 -4.93 11.52
N VAL A 151 1.74 -4.48 10.33
CA VAL A 151 1.90 -3.04 10.05
C VAL A 151 0.54 -2.34 10.00
N VAL A 152 -0.42 -2.87 9.24
CA VAL A 152 -1.73 -2.23 9.03
C VAL A 152 -2.53 -2.13 10.32
N GLU A 153 -2.67 -3.23 11.05
CA GLU A 153 -3.46 -3.25 12.30
C GLU A 153 -2.70 -2.68 13.50
N GLY A 154 -1.38 -2.71 13.44
CA GLY A 154 -0.49 -2.25 14.50
C GLY A 154 -0.08 -0.78 14.40
N TYR A 155 -0.30 -0.14 13.25
CA TYR A 155 0.25 1.19 12.94
C TYR A 155 -0.02 2.25 14.01
N ASP A 156 -1.25 2.31 14.52
CA ASP A 156 -1.65 3.24 15.59
C ASP A 156 -1.53 2.63 17.01
N LYS A 157 -1.14 1.33 17.13
CA LYS A 157 -1.07 0.61 18.42
C LYS A 157 0.35 0.43 18.91
N TYR A 158 1.30 0.24 18.01
CA TYR A 158 2.69 -0.07 18.31
C TYR A 158 3.61 0.99 17.70
N SER A 159 4.72 1.27 18.36
CA SER A 159 5.75 2.12 17.76
C SER A 159 6.43 1.41 16.58
N LYS A 160 6.98 2.21 15.67
CA LYS A 160 7.77 1.69 14.54
C LYS A 160 8.89 0.75 15.00
N ASP A 161 9.58 1.10 16.09
CA ASP A 161 10.68 0.29 16.65
C ASP A 161 10.20 -1.05 17.22
N GLU A 162 9.03 -1.10 17.86
CA GLU A 162 8.44 -2.35 18.34
C GLU A 162 8.07 -3.26 17.17
N THR A 163 7.47 -2.70 16.13
CA THR A 163 7.13 -3.42 14.91
C THR A 163 8.37 -3.98 14.23
N ILE A 164 9.43 -3.17 14.06
CA ILE A 164 10.70 -3.60 13.48
C ILE A 164 11.32 -4.75 14.29
N ARG A 165 11.42 -4.60 15.61
CA ARG A 165 11.98 -5.65 16.48
C ARG A 165 11.21 -6.96 16.38
N PHE A 166 9.88 -6.89 16.44
CA PHE A 166 9.03 -8.09 16.38
C PHE A 166 9.15 -8.79 15.02
N VAL A 167 8.92 -8.06 13.93
CA VAL A 167 8.92 -8.63 12.58
C VAL A 167 10.30 -9.17 12.20
N SER A 168 11.38 -8.45 12.53
CA SER A 168 12.75 -8.91 12.26
C SER A 168 13.07 -10.24 12.97
N ARG A 169 12.58 -10.44 14.20
CA ARG A 169 12.73 -11.70 14.92
C ARG A 169 11.96 -12.84 14.26
N VAL A 170 10.70 -12.59 13.88
CA VAL A 170 9.84 -13.59 13.22
C VAL A 170 10.43 -14.00 11.87
N VAL A 171 10.78 -13.04 11.03
CA VAL A 171 11.38 -13.29 9.71
C VAL A 171 12.68 -14.07 9.87
N LYS A 172 13.58 -13.64 10.76
CA LYS A 172 14.85 -14.32 11.00
C LYS A 172 14.66 -15.78 11.46
N ALA A 173 13.73 -16.03 12.37
CA ALA A 173 13.41 -17.38 12.85
C ALA A 173 12.85 -18.26 11.71
N SER A 174 11.88 -17.73 10.94
CA SER A 174 11.30 -18.44 9.80
C SER A 174 12.34 -18.80 8.74
N LEU A 175 13.19 -17.85 8.36
CA LEU A 175 14.23 -18.08 7.35
C LEU A 175 15.31 -19.07 7.82
N SER A 176 15.56 -19.18 9.14
CA SER A 176 16.58 -20.12 9.67
C SER A 176 16.24 -21.58 9.45
N LEU A 177 14.95 -21.90 9.23
CA LEU A 177 14.49 -23.27 8.95
C LEU A 177 14.95 -23.78 7.58
N PHE A 178 15.22 -22.86 6.63
CA PHE A 178 15.51 -23.14 5.23
C PHE A 178 16.94 -22.79 4.79
N ARG A 179 17.82 -22.46 5.74
CA ARG A 179 19.25 -22.15 5.50
C ARG A 179 20.16 -23.37 5.59
#